data_0abf39212f0a31fc82549e542b9a69c5
#
_entry.id   0abf39212f0a31fc82549e542b9a69c5
#
_cell.length_a   1.000
_cell.length_b   1.000
_cell.length_c   1.000
_cell.angle_alpha   90.00
_cell.angle_beta   90.00
_cell.angle_gamma   90.00
#
_symmetry.space_group_name_H-M   'P 1'
#
loop_
_entity.id
_entity.type
_entity.pdbx_description
1 polymer ?
#
loop_
_entity_poly.entity_id
_entity_poly.type
_entity_poly.pdbx_seq_one_letter_code
_entity_poly.pdbx_strand_id
1 'polypeptide(L)'
;HSGDPSIYGAIGEQMRRLDRFEIPYEVVPGVPAFAAAAAALKTELTIPDVSQSVILTRTAMKSSAMPAGEELENLSKTGATLAIHLSIRNIKAVVADLTPAYGEDCPVAVVYRVTWPDERVLRSTLLEIAGEVRAAKLTRTALILVGRALDPLTGSESRLYSAEHVHLFRHQKSG
;
A
#
# COMPACT_ATOMS: atom_id res chain seq x y z
N HIS A 1 -0.61 -19.63 -1.62
CA HIS A 1 -1.08 -18.23 -1.68
C HIS A 1 -0.12 -17.39 -2.50
N SER A 2 -0.63 -16.35 -3.16
CA SER A 2 0.20 -15.33 -3.77
C SER A 2 0.47 -14.20 -2.77
N GLY A 3 1.69 -13.66 -2.76
CA GLY A 3 2.09 -12.67 -1.78
C GLY A 3 2.23 -13.25 -0.38
N ASP A 4 1.82 -12.51 0.63
CA ASP A 4 1.79 -12.98 2.02
C ASP A 4 0.41 -13.54 2.37
N PRO A 5 0.31 -14.75 2.94
CA PRO A 5 -0.97 -15.37 3.24
C PRO A 5 -1.79 -14.64 4.32
N SER A 6 -1.15 -13.83 5.16
CA SER A 6 -1.82 -13.07 6.23
C SER A 6 -2.57 -11.84 5.73
N ILE A 7 -2.27 -11.35 4.50
CA ILE A 7 -2.87 -10.14 3.93
C ILE A 7 -3.91 -10.52 2.87
N TYR A 8 -5.19 -10.45 3.22
CA TYR A 8 -6.34 -10.81 2.37
C TYR A 8 -6.29 -12.24 1.80
N GLY A 9 -5.53 -13.15 2.43
CA GLY A 9 -5.32 -14.53 1.98
C GLY A 9 -6.36 -15.54 2.43
N ALA A 10 -7.35 -15.16 3.25
CA ALA A 10 -8.35 -16.05 3.87
C ALA A 10 -7.75 -17.24 4.63
N ILE A 11 -6.49 -17.15 5.04
CA ILE A 11 -5.76 -18.22 5.73
C ILE A 11 -6.39 -18.60 7.08
N GLY A 12 -7.01 -17.64 7.78
CA GLY A 12 -7.64 -17.91 9.08
C GLY A 12 -8.75 -18.96 9.02
N GLU A 13 -9.48 -19.06 7.93
CA GLU A 13 -10.48 -20.12 7.74
C GLU A 13 -9.81 -21.48 7.52
N GLN A 14 -8.74 -21.50 6.74
CA GLN A 14 -7.98 -22.74 6.48
C GLN A 14 -7.33 -23.25 7.76
N MET A 15 -6.69 -22.40 8.56
CA MET A 15 -6.11 -22.76 9.85
C MET A 15 -7.15 -23.35 10.79
N ARG A 16 -8.31 -22.68 10.97
CA ARG A 16 -9.39 -23.24 11.80
C ARG A 16 -9.91 -24.60 11.35
N ARG A 17 -9.88 -24.90 10.05
CA ARG A 17 -10.24 -26.23 9.53
C ARG A 17 -9.18 -27.26 9.86
N LEU A 18 -7.89 -26.93 9.68
CA LEU A 18 -6.77 -27.81 10.01
C LEU A 18 -6.74 -28.13 11.49
N ASP A 19 -6.91 -27.09 12.35
CA ASP A 19 -6.97 -27.25 13.81
C ASP A 19 -8.11 -28.21 14.23
N ARG A 20 -9.29 -28.07 13.61
CA ARG A 20 -10.44 -28.95 13.88
C ARG A 20 -10.16 -30.41 13.58
N PHE A 21 -9.33 -30.70 12.60
CA PHE A 21 -8.94 -32.05 12.20
C PHE A 21 -7.60 -32.48 12.80
N GLU A 22 -7.03 -31.67 13.71
CA GLU A 22 -5.74 -31.94 14.34
C GLU A 22 -4.60 -32.17 13.33
N ILE A 23 -4.68 -31.51 12.16
CA ILE A 23 -3.68 -31.59 11.10
C ILE A 23 -2.60 -30.53 11.38
N PRO A 24 -1.35 -30.92 11.61
CA PRO A 24 -0.25 -29.96 11.79
C PRO A 24 0.01 -29.19 10.51
N TYR A 25 0.31 -27.90 10.64
CA TYR A 25 0.64 -27.03 9.51
C TYR A 25 1.69 -25.99 9.90
N GLU A 26 2.28 -25.38 8.89
CA GLU A 26 3.20 -24.26 9.02
C GLU A 26 2.73 -23.12 8.12
N VAL A 27 2.89 -21.89 8.59
CA VAL A 27 2.63 -20.68 7.79
C VAL A 27 3.96 -20.06 7.37
N VAL A 28 4.24 -20.14 6.09
CA VAL A 28 5.45 -19.53 5.52
C VAL A 28 5.14 -18.11 5.09
N PRO A 29 5.83 -17.08 5.62
CA PRO A 29 5.63 -15.69 5.21
C PRO A 29 6.06 -15.46 3.76
N GLY A 30 5.40 -14.54 3.10
CA GLY A 30 5.71 -14.14 1.73
C GLY A 30 5.93 -12.64 1.59
N VAL A 31 6.16 -12.17 0.38
CA VAL A 31 6.26 -10.74 0.07
C VAL A 31 4.88 -10.24 -0.33
N PRO A 32 4.22 -9.41 0.50
CA PRO A 32 2.89 -8.89 0.18
C PRO A 32 2.94 -7.89 -0.98
N ALA A 33 1.82 -7.75 -1.69
CA ALA A 33 1.75 -6.95 -2.91
C ALA A 33 2.18 -5.48 -2.71
N PHE A 34 1.92 -4.89 -1.53
CA PHE A 34 2.33 -3.50 -1.27
C PHE A 34 3.85 -3.34 -1.18
N ALA A 35 4.56 -4.30 -0.59
CA ALA A 35 6.03 -4.28 -0.53
C ALA A 35 6.65 -4.52 -1.91
N ALA A 36 6.11 -5.47 -2.68
CA ALA A 36 6.53 -5.69 -4.06
C ALA A 36 6.28 -4.46 -4.95
N ALA A 37 5.13 -3.79 -4.77
CA ALA A 37 4.82 -2.56 -5.50
C ALA A 37 5.77 -1.41 -5.12
N ALA A 38 6.10 -1.24 -3.83
CA ALA A 38 7.08 -0.25 -3.39
C ALA A 38 8.45 -0.48 -4.04
N ALA A 39 8.88 -1.74 -4.13
CA ALA A 39 10.12 -2.12 -4.81
C ALA A 39 10.07 -1.80 -6.31
N ALA A 40 8.99 -2.14 -7.02
CA ALA A 40 8.80 -1.81 -8.44
C ALA A 40 8.78 -0.29 -8.67
N LEU A 41 8.24 0.46 -7.73
CA LEU A 41 8.22 1.92 -7.74
C LEU A 41 9.56 2.54 -7.34
N LYS A 42 10.48 1.79 -6.73
CA LYS A 42 11.70 2.29 -6.09
C LYS A 42 11.41 3.41 -5.10
N THR A 43 10.39 3.21 -4.27
CA THR A 43 9.85 4.22 -3.36
C THR A 43 9.76 3.64 -1.95
N GLU A 44 10.12 4.43 -0.96
CA GLU A 44 9.82 4.17 0.44
C GLU A 44 8.39 4.68 0.74
N LEU A 45 7.61 3.87 1.46
CA LEU A 45 6.22 4.21 1.80
C LEU A 45 6.10 5.02 3.09
N THR A 46 7.20 5.10 3.86
CA THR A 46 7.30 5.81 5.14
C THR A 46 8.44 6.81 5.07
N ILE A 47 8.12 8.08 4.83
CA ILE A 47 9.11 9.15 4.69
C ILE A 47 9.03 10.08 5.91
N PRO A 48 10.15 10.36 6.60
CA PRO A 48 10.18 11.32 7.69
C PRO A 48 9.54 12.65 7.32
N ASP A 49 8.80 13.24 8.25
CA ASP A 49 8.08 14.51 8.12
C ASP A 49 6.98 14.56 7.04
N VAL A 50 6.77 13.46 6.30
CA VAL A 50 5.74 13.34 5.25
C VAL A 50 4.65 12.34 5.66
N SER A 51 5.02 11.08 5.86
CA SER A 51 4.12 10.01 6.31
C SER A 51 4.92 8.90 6.98
N GLN A 52 4.57 8.55 8.20
CA GLN A 52 5.22 7.48 8.98
C GLN A 52 4.33 6.24 9.12
N SER A 53 3.14 6.25 8.50
CA SER A 53 2.17 5.17 8.61
C SER A 53 1.76 4.67 7.23
N VAL A 54 1.60 3.36 7.11
CA VAL A 54 1.02 2.72 5.93
C VAL A 54 -0.24 1.99 6.36
N ILE A 55 -1.36 2.32 5.76
CA ILE A 55 -2.64 1.66 6.02
C ILE A 55 -2.94 0.69 4.87
N LEU A 56 -3.04 -0.60 5.21
CA LEU A 56 -3.49 -1.63 4.30
C LEU A 56 -5.01 -1.73 4.37
N THR A 57 -5.70 -1.45 3.29
CA THR A 57 -7.15 -1.44 3.25
C THR A 57 -7.69 -1.91 1.91
N ARG A 58 -9.01 -1.91 1.78
CA ARG A 58 -9.77 -2.16 0.55
C ARG A 58 -11.04 -1.34 0.52
N THR A 59 -11.76 -1.33 -0.57
CA THR A 59 -13.14 -0.80 -0.60
C THR A 59 -14.15 -1.89 -0.27
N ALA A 60 -15.35 -1.48 0.12
CA ALA A 60 -16.49 -2.39 0.22
C ALA A 60 -16.72 -3.14 -1.09
N MET A 61 -17.09 -4.40 -0.99
CA MET A 61 -17.48 -5.26 -2.11
C MET A 61 -18.92 -5.72 -1.91
N LYS A 62 -19.59 -6.19 -2.98
CA LYS A 62 -20.97 -6.71 -2.87
C LYS A 62 -21.13 -7.82 -1.81
N SER A 63 -20.08 -8.61 -1.61
CA SER A 63 -20.05 -9.74 -0.67
C SER A 63 -19.50 -9.40 0.71
N SER A 64 -18.94 -8.20 0.92
CA SER A 64 -18.27 -7.87 2.16
C SER A 64 -18.21 -6.34 2.35
N ALA A 65 -19.00 -5.84 3.26
CA ALA A 65 -18.94 -4.44 3.69
C ALA A 65 -17.60 -4.12 4.38
N MET A 66 -17.29 -2.85 4.55
CA MET A 66 -16.23 -2.40 5.43
C MET A 66 -16.78 -2.30 6.87
N PRO A 67 -15.97 -2.61 7.89
CA PRO A 67 -16.32 -2.28 9.26
C PRO A 67 -16.51 -0.76 9.43
N ALA A 68 -17.37 -0.38 10.36
CA ALA A 68 -17.61 1.03 10.67
C ALA A 68 -16.29 1.71 11.10
N GLY A 69 -15.99 2.85 10.50
CA GLY A 69 -14.76 3.61 10.75
C GLY A 69 -13.58 3.25 9.82
N GLU A 70 -13.67 2.16 9.06
CA GLU A 70 -12.63 1.74 8.11
C GLU A 70 -12.93 2.16 6.66
N GLU A 71 -13.94 3.00 6.44
CA GLU A 71 -14.24 3.58 5.14
C GLU A 71 -13.10 4.51 4.69
N LEU A 72 -12.83 4.58 3.38
CA LEU A 72 -11.72 5.38 2.85
C LEU A 72 -11.82 6.87 3.24
N GLU A 73 -13.04 7.41 3.32
CA GLU A 73 -13.29 8.78 3.79
C GLU A 73 -12.76 9.00 5.22
N ASN A 74 -12.89 8.02 6.10
CA ASN A 74 -12.38 8.12 7.47
C ASN A 74 -10.87 7.90 7.53
N LEU A 75 -10.36 6.89 6.83
CA LEU A 75 -8.93 6.59 6.80
C LEU A 75 -8.13 7.73 6.16
N SER A 76 -8.70 8.45 5.19
CA SER A 76 -8.06 9.56 4.51
C SER A 76 -7.68 10.72 5.44
N LYS A 77 -8.43 10.91 6.53
CA LYS A 77 -8.18 11.97 7.53
C LYS A 77 -6.85 11.82 8.26
N THR A 78 -6.23 10.65 8.20
CA THR A 78 -4.94 10.38 8.83
C THR A 78 -3.75 10.96 8.05
N GLY A 79 -3.89 11.23 6.76
CA GLY A 79 -2.79 11.62 5.86
C GLY A 79 -1.76 10.51 5.63
N ALA A 80 -2.00 9.28 6.08
CA ALA A 80 -1.10 8.14 5.93
C ALA A 80 -0.95 7.70 4.48
N THR A 81 0.11 6.98 4.16
CA THR A 81 0.21 6.28 2.88
C THR A 81 -0.79 5.13 2.84
N LEU A 82 -1.69 5.11 1.86
CA LEU A 82 -2.69 4.06 1.71
C LEU A 82 -2.26 3.03 0.67
N ALA A 83 -2.35 1.75 1.03
CA ALA A 83 -2.20 0.62 0.11
C ALA A 83 -3.57 -0.08 -0.02
N ILE A 84 -4.28 0.20 -1.13
CA ILE A 84 -5.67 -0.17 -1.31
C ILE A 84 -5.74 -1.41 -2.21
N HIS A 85 -6.05 -2.54 -1.58
CA HIS A 85 -6.14 -3.84 -2.21
C HIS A 85 -7.51 -4.10 -2.83
N LEU A 86 -7.60 -5.00 -3.81
CA LEU A 86 -8.85 -5.55 -4.37
C LEU A 86 -9.85 -4.51 -4.90
N SER A 87 -9.44 -3.26 -5.10
CA SER A 87 -10.34 -2.12 -5.30
C SER A 87 -10.23 -1.43 -6.66
N ILE A 88 -9.44 -1.97 -7.60
CA ILE A 88 -9.20 -1.31 -8.89
C ILE A 88 -10.48 -1.05 -9.69
N ARG A 89 -11.50 -1.91 -9.58
CA ARG A 89 -12.80 -1.71 -10.23
C ARG A 89 -13.56 -0.50 -9.68
N ASN A 90 -13.27 -0.12 -8.45
CA ASN A 90 -13.91 0.97 -7.73
C ASN A 90 -13.08 2.26 -7.80
N ILE A 91 -12.09 2.36 -8.71
CA ILE A 91 -11.13 3.49 -8.75
C ILE A 91 -11.81 4.86 -8.72
N LYS A 92 -12.97 5.02 -9.33
CA LYS A 92 -13.71 6.29 -9.28
C LYS A 92 -14.22 6.64 -7.88
N ALA A 93 -14.72 5.64 -7.14
CA ALA A 93 -15.16 5.83 -5.76
C ALA A 93 -13.93 6.10 -4.86
N VAL A 94 -12.83 5.36 -5.06
CA VAL A 94 -11.56 5.59 -4.36
C VAL A 94 -11.12 7.05 -4.51
N VAL A 95 -11.11 7.58 -5.73
CA VAL A 95 -10.76 8.99 -6.00
C VAL A 95 -11.73 9.93 -5.30
N ALA A 96 -13.03 9.71 -5.42
CA ALA A 96 -14.05 10.57 -4.80
C ALA A 96 -13.92 10.62 -3.27
N ASP A 97 -13.68 9.47 -2.63
CA ASP A 97 -13.55 9.36 -1.18
C ASP A 97 -12.25 10.00 -0.64
N LEU A 98 -11.17 9.97 -1.44
CA LEU A 98 -9.85 10.43 -0.99
C LEU A 98 -9.57 11.89 -1.32
N THR A 99 -10.07 12.40 -2.43
CA THR A 99 -9.78 13.77 -2.90
C THR A 99 -10.05 14.85 -1.86
N PRO A 100 -11.14 14.82 -1.05
CA PRO A 100 -11.41 15.86 -0.07
C PRO A 100 -10.31 16.04 0.98
N ALA A 101 -9.59 14.97 1.35
CA ALA A 101 -8.56 15.01 2.38
C ALA A 101 -7.14 15.10 1.79
N TYR A 102 -6.87 14.41 0.69
CA TYR A 102 -5.52 14.34 0.08
C TYR A 102 -5.27 15.45 -0.94
N GLY A 103 -6.31 16.00 -1.56
CA GLY A 103 -6.22 16.93 -2.69
C GLY A 103 -6.09 16.21 -4.04
N GLU A 104 -6.51 16.91 -5.11
CA GLU A 104 -6.48 16.38 -6.48
C GLU A 104 -5.06 16.09 -6.98
N ASP A 105 -4.09 16.85 -6.50
CA ASP A 105 -2.67 16.75 -6.83
C ASP A 105 -1.93 15.64 -6.10
N CYS A 106 -2.59 14.93 -5.17
CA CYS A 106 -1.96 13.88 -4.40
C CYS A 106 -1.45 12.75 -5.30
N PRO A 107 -0.18 12.34 -5.15
CA PRO A 107 0.41 11.25 -5.91
C PRO A 107 -0.32 9.91 -5.70
N VAL A 108 -0.56 9.24 -6.82
CA VAL A 108 -1.14 7.89 -6.87
C VAL A 108 -0.29 7.01 -7.77
N ALA A 109 -0.07 5.78 -7.34
CA ALA A 109 0.50 4.75 -8.20
C ALA A 109 -0.45 3.53 -8.27
N VAL A 110 -0.66 3.03 -9.47
CA VAL A 110 -1.35 1.75 -9.69
C VAL A 110 -0.35 0.76 -10.25
N VAL A 111 -0.11 -0.32 -9.51
CA VAL A 111 0.82 -1.39 -9.92
C VAL A 111 0.00 -2.63 -10.26
N TYR A 112 -0.01 -2.96 -11.54
CA TYR A 112 -0.70 -4.12 -12.09
C TYR A 112 0.25 -5.30 -12.21
N ARG A 113 -0.16 -6.47 -11.68
CA ARG A 113 0.56 -7.74 -11.78
C ARG A 113 2.04 -7.60 -11.45
N VAL A 114 2.34 -6.95 -10.33
CA VAL A 114 3.73 -6.77 -9.86
C VAL A 114 4.46 -8.11 -9.84
N THR A 115 5.72 -8.12 -10.31
CA THR A 115 6.60 -9.28 -10.49
C THR A 115 6.23 -10.25 -11.63
N TRP A 116 5.17 -9.98 -12.37
CA TRP A 116 4.80 -10.80 -13.53
C TRP A 116 5.42 -10.22 -14.82
N PRO A 117 5.58 -11.02 -15.88
CA PRO A 117 6.18 -10.55 -17.15
C PRO A 117 5.42 -9.38 -17.80
N ASP A 118 4.13 -9.24 -17.55
CA ASP A 118 3.26 -8.18 -18.04
C ASP A 118 2.95 -7.11 -16.98
N GLU A 119 3.84 -6.95 -16.00
CA GLU A 119 3.77 -5.86 -15.02
C GLU A 119 3.60 -4.50 -15.69
N ARG A 120 2.72 -3.68 -15.13
CA ARG A 120 2.55 -2.28 -15.54
C ARG A 120 2.45 -1.38 -14.32
N VAL A 121 3.06 -0.22 -14.42
CA VAL A 121 3.02 0.84 -13.42
C VAL A 121 2.40 2.08 -14.05
N LEU A 122 1.33 2.60 -13.42
CA LEU A 122 0.79 3.93 -13.70
C LEU A 122 1.16 4.82 -12.52
N ARG A 123 1.77 5.97 -12.80
CA ARG A 123 2.04 7.03 -11.82
C ARG A 123 1.29 8.28 -12.25
N SER A 124 0.48 8.83 -11.37
CA SER A 124 -0.42 9.91 -11.69
C SER A 124 -0.81 10.67 -10.43
N THR A 125 -1.85 11.48 -10.51
CA THR A 125 -2.49 12.16 -9.40
C THR A 125 -3.90 11.61 -9.16
N LEU A 126 -4.51 11.94 -8.02
CA LEU A 126 -5.91 11.58 -7.76
C LEU A 126 -6.85 12.12 -8.85
N LEU A 127 -6.56 13.30 -9.42
CA LEU A 127 -7.35 13.89 -10.49
C LEU A 127 -7.41 13.01 -11.75
N GLU A 128 -6.29 12.41 -12.13
CA GLU A 128 -6.11 11.78 -13.45
C GLU A 128 -6.19 10.26 -13.44
N ILE A 129 -5.80 9.62 -12.33
CA ILE A 129 -5.61 8.16 -12.25
C ILE A 129 -6.82 7.34 -12.72
N ALA A 130 -8.05 7.79 -12.44
CA ALA A 130 -9.25 7.07 -12.85
C ALA A 130 -9.42 6.99 -14.38
N GLY A 131 -8.98 8.03 -15.08
CA GLY A 131 -8.94 8.09 -16.55
C GLY A 131 -7.91 7.13 -17.11
N GLU A 132 -6.70 7.12 -16.55
CA GLU A 132 -5.59 6.27 -16.96
C GLU A 132 -5.88 4.78 -16.74
N VAL A 133 -6.42 4.42 -15.57
CA VAL A 133 -6.84 3.04 -15.27
C VAL A 133 -7.87 2.53 -16.28
N ARG A 134 -8.82 3.40 -16.68
CA ARG A 134 -9.80 3.07 -17.70
C ARG A 134 -9.15 2.89 -19.07
N ALA A 135 -8.28 3.81 -19.49
CA ALA A 135 -7.55 3.74 -20.75
C ALA A 135 -6.71 2.46 -20.83
N ALA A 136 -6.04 2.09 -19.73
CA ALA A 136 -5.24 0.88 -19.60
C ALA A 136 -6.09 -0.41 -19.46
N LYS A 137 -7.43 -0.31 -19.33
CA LYS A 137 -8.40 -1.41 -19.15
C LYS A 137 -8.08 -2.31 -17.96
N LEU A 138 -7.55 -1.75 -16.87
CA LEU A 138 -7.22 -2.49 -15.66
C LEU A 138 -8.48 -2.74 -14.82
N THR A 139 -8.80 -4.02 -14.57
CA THR A 139 -10.03 -4.42 -13.86
C THR A 139 -9.79 -5.37 -12.69
N ARG A 140 -8.57 -5.87 -12.52
CA ARG A 140 -8.20 -6.83 -11.47
C ARG A 140 -6.67 -6.89 -11.31
N THR A 141 -6.21 -7.57 -10.26
CA THR A 141 -4.79 -7.87 -10.01
C THR A 141 -3.92 -6.60 -10.02
N ALA A 142 -4.44 -5.53 -9.44
CA ALA A 142 -3.72 -4.26 -9.30
C ALA A 142 -3.86 -3.75 -7.88
N LEU A 143 -2.78 -3.18 -7.38
CA LEU A 143 -2.71 -2.45 -6.12
C LEU A 143 -2.75 -0.96 -6.42
N ILE A 144 -3.48 -0.20 -5.60
CA ILE A 144 -3.51 1.25 -5.64
C ILE A 144 -2.74 1.77 -4.42
N LEU A 145 -1.72 2.58 -4.64
CA LEU A 145 -1.00 3.30 -3.59
C LEU A 145 -1.34 4.78 -3.70
N VAL A 146 -1.63 5.42 -2.57
CA VAL A 146 -1.98 6.85 -2.50
C VAL A 146 -1.23 7.48 -1.33
N GLY A 147 -0.65 8.65 -1.55
CA GLY A 147 -0.02 9.43 -0.49
C GLY A 147 1.17 10.25 -0.95
N ARG A 148 1.49 11.27 -0.17
CA ARG A 148 2.60 12.19 -0.45
C ARG A 148 3.98 11.51 -0.45
N ALA A 149 4.13 10.37 0.24
CA ALA A 149 5.36 9.58 0.21
C ALA A 149 5.68 8.98 -1.18
N LEU A 150 4.74 8.99 -2.11
CA LEU A 150 4.96 8.51 -3.48
C LEU A 150 5.63 9.56 -4.39
N ASP A 151 5.73 10.80 -3.95
CA ASP A 151 6.44 11.84 -4.68
C ASP A 151 7.95 11.72 -4.42
N PRO A 152 8.77 11.48 -5.45
CA PRO A 152 10.22 11.32 -5.29
C PRO A 152 10.94 12.60 -4.85
N LEU A 153 10.26 13.75 -4.90
CA LEU A 153 10.82 15.05 -4.50
C LEU A 153 10.48 15.42 -3.05
N THR A 154 9.65 14.64 -2.36
CA THR A 154 9.28 14.90 -0.97
C THR A 154 10.13 14.08 -0.02
N GLY A 155 10.54 14.71 1.07
CA GLY A 155 11.23 14.07 2.19
C GLY A 155 12.52 14.77 2.59
N SER A 156 12.76 14.81 3.89
CA SER A 156 14.05 15.15 4.46
C SER A 156 14.95 13.90 4.52
N GLU A 157 16.27 14.10 4.47
CA GLU A 157 17.19 12.99 4.72
C GLU A 157 16.95 12.38 6.10
N SER A 158 16.94 11.06 6.17
CA SER A 158 16.78 10.36 7.44
C SER A 158 17.92 10.74 8.38
N ARG A 159 17.59 11.28 9.55
CA ARG A 159 18.59 11.59 10.60
C ARG A 159 19.45 10.40 11.00
N LEU A 160 18.95 9.18 10.84
CA LEU A 160 19.67 7.92 11.09
C LEU A 160 20.96 7.79 10.28
N TYR A 161 20.98 8.32 9.07
CA TYR A 161 22.13 8.28 8.15
C TYR A 161 22.94 9.56 8.12
N SER A 162 22.52 10.59 8.86
CA SER A 162 23.28 11.82 9.04
C SER A 162 24.65 11.52 9.63
N ALA A 163 25.68 12.19 9.12
CA ALA A 163 27.05 12.08 9.66
C ALA A 163 27.16 12.53 11.12
N GLU A 164 26.24 13.38 11.56
CA GLU A 164 26.16 13.93 12.92
C GLU A 164 25.38 13.01 13.89
N HIS A 165 24.68 11.99 13.37
CA HIS A 165 23.88 11.11 14.22
C HIS A 165 24.75 10.07 14.92
N VAL A 166 24.82 10.16 16.25
CA VAL A 166 25.50 9.19 17.11
C VAL A 166 24.48 8.15 17.59
N HIS A 167 24.72 6.88 17.34
CA HIS A 167 23.91 5.78 17.87
C HIS A 167 24.80 4.72 18.53
N LEU A 168 24.21 3.79 19.30
CA LEU A 168 24.89 2.80 20.13
C LEU A 168 26.02 2.02 19.44
N PHE A 169 25.96 1.85 18.13
CA PHE A 169 26.96 1.10 17.34
C PHE A 169 27.88 1.99 16.48
N ARG A 170 27.75 3.31 16.57
CA ARG A 170 28.57 4.27 15.82
C ARG A 170 29.18 5.27 16.80
N HIS A 171 30.37 4.97 17.29
CA HIS A 171 31.14 5.90 18.10
C HIS A 171 31.67 7.04 17.24
N GLN A 172 31.65 8.29 17.77
CA GLN A 172 32.40 9.39 17.15
C GLN A 172 33.87 8.96 17.04
N LYS A 173 34.45 9.03 15.86
CA LYS A 173 35.91 9.00 15.74
C LYS A 173 36.43 10.29 16.36
N SER A 174 37.07 10.18 17.52
CA SER A 174 37.87 11.24 18.08
C SER A 174 38.94 11.59 17.06
N GLY A 175 38.89 12.82 16.51
CA GLY A 175 39.94 13.37 15.71
C GLY A 175 41.13 13.79 16.58
#